data_e518cab528e94e1b37d41041685f3870
#
_entry.id   e518cab528e94e1b37d41041685f3870
#
_cell.length_a   1.000
_cell.length_b   1.000
_cell.length_c   1.000
_cell.angle_alpha   90.00
_cell.angle_beta   90.00
_cell.angle_gamma   90.00
#
_symmetry.space_group_name_H-M   'P 1'
#
loop_
_entity.id
_entity.type
_entity.pdbx_description
1 polymer ?
#
loop_
_entity_poly.entity_id
_entity_poly.type
_entity_poly.pdbx_seq_one_letter_code
_entity_poly.pdbx_strand_id
1 'polypeptide(L)'
;MKKILIVSMVALATLGTSGCAVTSGQSTVGQYVDDATVATRVKARFAEDSQVSAMRIQVEALKGTVQLAGFATSQAEKDRAGQLARSTPDVKEVRNNIIVRPPEK
;
A
#
# COMPACT_ATOMS: atom_id res chain seq x y z
N MET A 1 -42.35 -27.00 13.10
CA MET A 1 -41.89 -26.33 14.28
C MET A 1 -40.40 -26.04 14.18
N LYS A 2 -39.65 -27.05 14.31
CA LYS A 2 -38.22 -26.84 14.28
C LYS A 2 -37.73 -26.31 12.97
N LYS A 3 -38.42 -26.64 11.93
CA LYS A 3 -38.01 -26.20 10.62
C LYS A 3 -37.97 -24.70 10.48
N ILE A 4 -38.87 -24.11 11.17
CA ILE A 4 -38.97 -22.66 11.10
C ILE A 4 -37.69 -22.03 11.60
N LEU A 5 -37.13 -22.61 12.59
CA LEU A 5 -35.92 -22.10 13.16
C LEU A 5 -34.81 -22.12 12.15
N ILE A 6 -34.73 -23.17 11.42
CA ILE A 6 -33.71 -23.33 10.44
C ILE A 6 -33.77 -22.24 9.42
N VAL A 7 -34.95 -21.93 9.03
CA VAL A 7 -35.15 -20.89 8.04
C VAL A 7 -34.58 -19.58 8.52
N SER A 8 -34.79 -19.31 9.75
CA SER A 8 -34.31 -18.07 10.32
C SER A 8 -32.81 -17.97 10.20
N MET A 9 -32.17 -19.05 10.49
CA MET A 9 -30.73 -19.05 10.46
C MET A 9 -30.21 -18.74 9.10
N VAL A 10 -30.84 -19.30 8.14
CA VAL A 10 -30.41 -19.09 6.79
C VAL A 10 -30.49 -17.62 6.45
N ALA A 11 -31.52 -17.01 6.90
CA ALA A 11 -31.69 -15.60 6.62
C ALA A 11 -30.55 -14.80 7.21
N LEU A 12 -30.17 -15.16 8.37
CA LEU A 12 -29.10 -14.45 9.03
C LEU A 12 -27.82 -14.56 8.27
N ALA A 13 -27.54 -15.74 7.85
CA ALA A 13 -26.32 -15.93 7.11
C ALA A 13 -26.30 -15.04 5.88
N THR A 14 -27.40 -14.95 5.26
CA THR A 14 -27.50 -14.15 4.06
C THR A 14 -27.20 -12.71 4.37
N LEU A 15 -27.75 -12.26 5.44
CA LEU A 15 -27.53 -10.88 5.83
C LEU A 15 -26.08 -10.59 6.05
N GLY A 16 -25.44 -11.46 6.75
CA GLY A 16 -24.05 -11.26 7.02
C GLY A 16 -23.27 -11.11 5.73
N THR A 17 -23.61 -11.93 4.80
CA THR A 17 -22.92 -11.87 3.54
C THR A 17 -23.20 -10.57 2.83
N SER A 18 -24.41 -10.15 2.90
CA SER A 18 -24.77 -8.90 2.26
C SER A 18 -23.95 -7.77 2.79
N GLY A 19 -23.76 -7.77 4.07
CA GLY A 19 -22.97 -6.73 4.66
C GLY A 19 -21.63 -6.62 4.03
N CYS A 20 -21.05 -7.73 3.74
CA CYS A 20 -19.76 -7.71 3.11
C CYS A 20 -19.86 -7.15 1.72
N ALA A 21 -20.91 -7.45 1.07
CA ALA A 21 -21.07 -7.02 -0.30
C ALA A 21 -21.09 -5.51 -0.41
N VAL A 22 -21.44 -4.87 0.64
CA VAL A 22 -21.46 -3.44 0.62
C VAL A 22 -20.14 -2.88 0.22
N THR A 23 -19.12 -3.51 0.68
CA THR A 23 -17.80 -3.04 0.37
C THR A 23 -17.57 -3.07 -1.12
N SER A 24 -18.31 -3.84 -1.80
CA SER A 24 -18.14 -3.90 -3.22
C SER A 24 -18.50 -2.57 -3.84
N GLY A 25 -19.24 -1.77 -3.14
CA GLY A 25 -19.53 -0.46 -3.63
C GLY A 25 -18.26 0.29 -3.84
N GLN A 26 -17.26 -0.07 -3.13
CA GLN A 26 -16.00 0.58 -3.27
C GLN A 26 -15.29 0.15 -4.52
N SER A 27 -15.70 -0.93 -5.06
CA SER A 27 -15.08 -1.36 -6.27
C SER A 27 -15.35 -0.35 -7.37
N THR A 28 -16.38 0.44 -7.21
CA THR A 28 -16.63 1.47 -8.18
C THR A 28 -15.53 2.47 -8.13
N VAL A 29 -14.89 2.49 -7.01
CA VAL A 29 -13.78 3.36 -6.83
C VAL A 29 -12.52 2.61 -7.15
N GLY A 30 -12.65 1.51 -7.80
CA GLY A 30 -11.52 0.71 -8.16
C GLY A 30 -10.52 1.49 -8.98
N GLN A 31 -10.97 2.52 -9.63
CA GLN A 31 -10.07 3.38 -10.36
C GLN A 31 -9.27 4.25 -9.44
N TYR A 32 -9.76 4.41 -8.25
CA TYR A 32 -9.14 5.27 -7.28
C TYR A 32 -8.49 4.40 -6.21
N VAL A 33 -7.19 4.43 -6.18
CA VAL A 33 -6.46 3.65 -5.20
C VAL A 33 -6.10 4.55 -4.05
N ASP A 34 -6.44 4.09 -2.86
CA ASP A 34 -6.20 4.83 -1.65
C ASP A 34 -4.71 5.12 -1.48
N ASP A 35 -4.39 6.33 -1.05
CA ASP A 35 -3.01 6.72 -0.84
C ASP A 35 -2.30 5.79 0.14
N ALA A 36 -2.99 5.36 1.17
CA ALA A 36 -2.40 4.45 2.12
C ALA A 36 -2.03 3.12 1.47
N THR A 37 -2.83 2.67 0.54
CA THR A 37 -2.55 1.44 -0.16
C THR A 37 -1.31 1.58 -1.03
N VAL A 38 -1.19 2.70 -1.71
CA VAL A 38 -0.02 2.94 -2.54
C VAL A 38 1.24 2.99 -1.69
N ALA A 39 1.18 3.71 -0.58
CA ALA A 39 2.34 3.80 0.30
C ALA A 39 2.73 2.43 0.83
N THR A 40 1.74 1.62 1.17
CA THR A 40 2.00 0.28 1.67
C THR A 40 2.68 -0.58 0.62
N ARG A 41 2.25 -0.46 -0.62
CA ARG A 41 2.86 -1.22 -1.70
C ARG A 41 4.31 -0.83 -1.90
N VAL A 42 4.60 0.45 -1.84
CA VAL A 42 5.98 0.91 -2.00
C VAL A 42 6.83 0.41 -0.85
N LYS A 43 6.30 0.50 0.37
CA LYS A 43 7.03 0.02 1.53
C LYS A 43 7.31 -1.47 1.43
N ALA A 44 6.35 -2.24 0.95
CA ALA A 44 6.53 -3.66 0.81
C ALA A 44 7.67 -3.97 -0.16
N ARG A 45 7.76 -3.21 -1.25
CA ARG A 45 8.83 -3.42 -2.19
C ARG A 45 10.18 -3.10 -1.58
N PHE A 46 10.23 -2.04 -0.77
CA PHE A 46 11.46 -1.70 -0.07
C PHE A 46 11.87 -2.83 0.86
N ALA A 47 10.89 -3.40 1.58
CA ALA A 47 11.20 -4.45 2.53
C ALA A 47 11.73 -5.71 1.86
N GLU A 48 11.34 -5.93 0.62
CA GLU A 48 11.80 -7.10 -0.12
C GLU A 48 13.11 -6.87 -0.86
N ASP A 49 13.55 -5.65 -0.96
CA ASP A 49 14.72 -5.33 -1.75
C ASP A 49 15.95 -5.32 -0.86
N SER A 50 16.98 -6.01 -1.30
CA SER A 50 18.17 -6.13 -0.47
C SER A 50 19.04 -4.88 -0.45
N GLN A 51 18.83 -3.98 -1.39
CA GLN A 51 19.62 -2.77 -1.46
C GLN A 51 19.01 -1.60 -0.70
N VAL A 52 17.73 -1.67 -0.43
CA VAL A 52 17.00 -0.55 0.16
C VAL A 52 16.64 -0.88 1.60
N SER A 53 16.90 0.07 2.49
CA SER A 53 16.53 -0.12 3.88
C SER A 53 15.16 0.49 4.13
N ALA A 54 14.18 -0.38 4.29
CA ALA A 54 12.82 0.07 4.52
C ALA A 54 12.70 0.81 5.85
N MET A 55 13.61 0.57 6.76
CA MET A 55 13.52 1.20 8.08
C MET A 55 14.02 2.63 8.08
N ARG A 56 14.87 2.98 7.13
CA ARG A 56 15.43 4.32 7.10
C ARG A 56 14.71 5.23 6.11
N ILE A 57 13.80 4.69 5.32
CA ILE A 57 13.14 5.44 4.28
C ILE A 57 11.65 5.48 4.56
N GLN A 58 11.12 6.69 4.61
CA GLN A 58 9.70 6.89 4.83
C GLN A 58 9.01 7.12 3.50
N VAL A 59 7.79 6.65 3.41
CA VAL A 59 7.01 6.74 2.20
C VAL A 59 5.68 7.42 2.51
N GLU A 60 5.35 8.43 1.73
CA GLU A 60 4.05 9.07 1.81
C GLU A 60 3.48 9.14 0.41
N ALA A 61 2.19 8.98 0.31
CA ALA A 61 1.52 9.04 -0.97
C ALA A 61 0.35 9.99 -0.89
N LEU A 62 0.18 10.77 -1.95
CA LEU A 62 -0.94 11.69 -2.05
C LEU A 62 -1.32 11.83 -3.50
N LYS A 63 -2.51 11.37 -3.83
CA LYS A 63 -3.07 11.52 -5.18
C LYS A 63 -2.13 11.05 -6.27
N GLY A 64 -1.49 9.91 -6.02
CA GLY A 64 -0.60 9.33 -7.02
C GLY A 64 0.83 9.79 -6.95
N THR A 65 1.12 10.80 -6.15
CA THR A 65 2.49 11.26 -5.95
C THR A 65 3.05 10.59 -4.71
N VAL A 66 4.20 9.94 -4.87
CA VAL A 66 4.86 9.27 -3.75
C VAL A 66 6.07 10.10 -3.39
N GLN A 67 6.18 10.42 -2.11
CA GLN A 67 7.30 11.17 -1.60
C GLN A 67 8.14 10.27 -0.72
N LEU A 68 9.43 10.21 -1.00
CA LEU A 68 10.37 9.43 -0.23
C LEU A 68 11.23 10.37 0.59
N ALA A 69 11.45 10.00 1.84
CA ALA A 69 12.27 10.81 2.73
C ALA A 69 13.05 9.89 3.64
N GLY A 70 14.13 10.40 4.18
CA GLY A 70 14.96 9.61 5.06
C GLY A 70 16.38 9.60 4.58
N PHE A 71 17.08 8.51 4.87
CA PHE A 71 18.51 8.42 4.59
C PHE A 71 18.85 7.14 3.84
N ALA A 72 19.74 7.27 2.88
CA ALA A 72 20.31 6.13 2.20
C ALA A 72 21.82 6.16 2.41
N THR A 73 22.43 4.99 2.36
CA THR A 73 23.87 4.91 2.58
C THR A 73 24.65 5.13 1.31
N SER A 74 23.98 5.15 0.17
CA SER A 74 24.65 5.35 -1.10
C SER A 74 23.68 5.96 -2.09
N GLN A 75 24.24 6.56 -3.13
CA GLN A 75 23.41 7.08 -4.20
C GLN A 75 22.66 5.94 -4.89
N ALA A 76 23.30 4.78 -4.98
CA ALA A 76 22.66 3.62 -5.58
C ALA A 76 21.40 3.21 -4.82
N GLU A 77 21.46 3.26 -3.51
CA GLU A 77 20.29 2.94 -2.71
C GLU A 77 19.17 3.94 -2.95
N LYS A 78 19.52 5.21 -3.00
CA LYS A 78 18.52 6.25 -3.23
C LYS A 78 17.89 6.08 -4.61
N ASP A 79 18.69 5.81 -5.62
CA ASP A 79 18.17 5.62 -6.97
C ASP A 79 17.29 4.38 -7.04
N ARG A 80 17.71 3.32 -6.37
CA ARG A 80 16.93 2.09 -6.36
C ARG A 80 15.58 2.31 -5.72
N ALA A 81 15.56 3.04 -4.62
CA ALA A 81 14.29 3.34 -3.96
C ALA A 81 13.36 4.09 -4.90
N GLY A 82 13.90 5.05 -5.62
CA GLY A 82 13.09 5.80 -6.58
C GLY A 82 12.54 4.91 -7.68
N GLN A 83 13.34 3.98 -8.17
CA GLN A 83 12.89 3.05 -9.20
C GLN A 83 11.78 2.15 -8.70
N LEU A 84 11.95 1.62 -7.50
CA LEU A 84 10.92 0.76 -6.92
C LEU A 84 9.61 1.49 -6.75
N ALA A 85 9.70 2.73 -6.31
CA ALA A 85 8.49 3.52 -6.13
C ALA A 85 7.81 3.79 -7.48
N ARG A 86 8.59 4.17 -8.48
CA ARG A 86 8.02 4.48 -9.79
C ARG A 86 7.39 3.28 -10.45
N SER A 87 7.92 2.10 -10.20
CA SER A 87 7.38 0.90 -10.81
C SER A 87 6.18 0.32 -10.05
N THR A 88 5.82 0.92 -8.95
CA THR A 88 4.66 0.46 -8.19
C THR A 88 3.39 0.89 -8.90
N PRO A 89 2.41 -0.01 -9.03
CA PRO A 89 1.16 0.35 -9.69
C PRO A 89 0.49 1.55 -9.03
N ASP A 90 -0.11 2.37 -9.84
CA ASP A 90 -0.86 3.56 -9.41
C ASP A 90 0.01 4.70 -8.91
N VAL A 91 1.30 4.60 -9.06
CA VAL A 91 2.18 5.71 -8.76
C VAL A 91 2.36 6.52 -10.04
N LYS A 92 2.04 7.79 -9.96
CA LYS A 92 2.14 8.69 -11.10
C LYS A 92 3.40 9.51 -11.08
N GLU A 93 3.84 9.87 -9.89
CA GLU A 93 5.00 10.71 -9.75
C GLU A 93 5.75 10.33 -8.48
N VAL A 94 7.06 10.42 -8.51
CA VAL A 94 7.87 10.13 -7.34
C VAL A 94 8.75 11.33 -7.03
N ARG A 95 8.72 11.76 -5.80
CA ARG A 95 9.61 12.81 -5.31
C ARG A 95 10.60 12.16 -4.36
N ASN A 96 11.80 12.02 -4.84
CA ASN A 96 12.81 11.30 -4.09
C ASN A 96 13.67 12.27 -3.30
N ASN A 97 13.27 12.51 -2.07
CA ASN A 97 13.95 13.44 -1.20
C ASN A 97 14.85 12.72 -0.19
N ILE A 98 15.25 11.52 -0.53
CA ILE A 98 16.15 10.77 0.33
C ILE A 98 17.51 11.44 0.34
N ILE A 99 18.09 11.55 1.53
CA ILE A 99 19.40 12.13 1.69
C ILE A 99 20.43 11.03 1.73
N VAL A 100 21.46 11.14 0.91
CA VAL A 100 22.50 10.14 0.90
C VAL A 100 23.49 10.47 1.99
N ARG A 101 23.71 9.52 2.86
CA ARG A 101 24.60 9.71 4.00
C ARG A 101 25.42 8.42 4.15
N PRO A 102 26.63 8.41 3.59
CA PRO A 102 27.44 7.22 3.68
C PRO A 102 27.71 6.83 5.13
N PRO A 103 27.85 5.55 5.40
CA PRO A 103 28.13 5.14 6.76
C PRO A 103 29.50 5.62 7.17
N GLU A 104 29.60 5.96 8.44
CA GLU A 104 30.90 6.36 8.99
C GLU A 104 31.68 5.14 9.38
N LYS A 105 32.95 5.29 9.39
CA LYS A 105 33.82 4.17 9.75
C LYS A 105 34.15 4.11 11.20
#